data_0f80440e80692fa5c4df6ce9f2580038
#
_entry.id   0f80440e80692fa5c4df6ce9f2580038
#
_cell.length_a   1.000
_cell.length_b   1.000
_cell.length_c   1.000
_cell.angle_alpha   90.00
_cell.angle_beta   90.00
_cell.angle_gamma   90.00
#
_symmetry.space_group_name_H-M   'P 1'
#
loop_
_entity.id
_entity.type
_entity.pdbx_description
1 polymer ?
#
loop_
_entity_poly.entity_id
_entity_poly.type
_entity_poly.pdbx_seq_one_letter_code
_entity_poly.pdbx_strand_id
1 'polypeptide(L)'
;MKISGRLILFTLFLVVLATACKFFFGPNLGWSGFSPVIAIALFSGFIITQKDTSFLFPLLALFISDVAIQLLYNQGLFPYAGFYDGQWKNYAILLTATLIGLALKGRSYRSLFIGAVAAPTVFFLLSNFGVWMSGVEVTYTKDLSGLMLCYKAGLPFYKNALTGTLVFLPVILFTYNYLTRNKPVLTIA
;
A
#
# COMPACT_ATOMS: atom_id res chain seq x y z
N MET A 1 17.22 14.56 15.60
CA MET A 1 15.76 14.47 15.53
C MET A 1 15.26 13.59 16.68
N LYS A 2 14.54 14.16 17.66
CA LYS A 2 13.98 13.34 18.75
C LYS A 2 12.73 12.64 18.23
N ILE A 3 12.82 11.33 18.03
CA ILE A 3 11.67 10.50 17.62
C ILE A 3 10.69 10.49 18.80
N SER A 4 9.48 10.98 18.58
CA SER A 4 8.42 10.98 19.59
C SER A 4 7.94 9.55 19.83
N GLY A 5 7.73 9.14 21.09
CA GLY A 5 7.15 7.83 21.42
C GLY A 5 5.79 7.58 20.74
N ARG A 6 5.02 8.63 20.46
CA ARG A 6 3.77 8.55 19.70
C ARG A 6 3.98 8.16 18.24
N LEU A 7 5.06 8.66 17.63
CA LEU A 7 5.40 8.28 16.25
C LEU A 7 5.82 6.82 16.18
N ILE A 8 6.58 6.33 17.17
CA ILE A 8 6.93 4.91 17.27
C ILE A 8 5.67 4.06 17.39
N LEU A 9 4.75 4.44 18.29
CA LEU A 9 3.49 3.72 18.48
C LEU A 9 2.65 3.69 17.20
N PHE A 10 2.57 4.81 16.49
CA PHE A 10 1.84 4.89 15.22
C PHE A 10 2.50 4.01 14.13
N THR A 11 3.82 4.01 14.03
CA THR A 11 4.56 3.16 13.10
C THR A 11 4.33 1.69 13.40
N LEU A 12 4.41 1.29 14.67
CA LEU A 12 4.11 -0.08 15.10
C LEU A 12 2.68 -0.48 14.74
N PHE A 13 1.71 0.40 14.97
CA PHE A 13 0.32 0.16 14.56
C PHE A 13 0.22 -0.13 13.05
N LEU A 14 0.87 0.65 12.20
CA LEU A 14 0.83 0.45 10.75
C LEU A 14 1.49 -0.86 10.30
N VAL A 15 2.63 -1.22 10.92
CA VAL A 15 3.32 -2.50 10.65
C VAL A 15 2.44 -3.67 11.07
N VAL A 16 1.88 -3.62 12.29
CA VAL A 16 0.97 -4.67 12.78
C VAL A 16 -0.26 -4.79 11.88
N LEU A 17 -0.86 -3.68 11.48
CA LEU A 17 -2.01 -3.66 10.58
C LEU A 17 -1.68 -4.30 9.22
N ALA A 18 -0.53 -3.94 8.62
CA ALA A 18 -0.09 -4.50 7.35
C ALA A 18 0.20 -6.01 7.46
N THR A 19 0.89 -6.42 8.52
CA THR A 19 1.22 -7.84 8.77
C THR A 19 -0.05 -8.66 9.03
N ALA A 20 -0.96 -8.16 9.86
CA ALA A 20 -2.23 -8.83 10.15
C ALA A 20 -3.07 -9.01 8.88
N CYS A 21 -3.17 -7.98 8.03
CA CYS A 21 -3.88 -8.11 6.76
C CYS A 21 -3.24 -9.16 5.83
N LYS A 22 -1.91 -9.21 5.74
CA LYS A 22 -1.22 -10.25 4.97
C LYS A 22 -1.47 -11.64 5.55
N PHE A 23 -1.44 -11.77 6.86
CA PHE A 23 -1.64 -13.04 7.54
C PHE A 23 -3.06 -13.59 7.34
N PHE A 24 -4.09 -12.77 7.57
CA PHE A 24 -5.49 -13.22 7.54
C PHE A 24 -6.09 -13.28 6.13
N PHE A 25 -5.70 -12.36 5.25
CA PHE A 25 -6.30 -12.23 3.92
C PHE A 25 -5.42 -12.75 2.79
N GLY A 26 -4.10 -12.78 2.98
CA GLY A 26 -3.15 -13.20 1.96
C GLY A 26 -3.35 -14.61 1.42
N PRO A 27 -3.58 -15.64 2.28
CA PRO A 27 -3.80 -17.00 1.81
C PRO A 27 -5.08 -17.21 1.01
N ASN A 28 -6.05 -16.31 1.15
CA ASN A 28 -7.32 -16.41 0.47
C ASN A 28 -7.31 -15.60 -0.84
N LEU A 29 -7.35 -16.28 -1.99
CA LEU A 29 -7.35 -15.62 -3.30
C LEU A 29 -8.50 -14.61 -3.47
N GLY A 30 -9.66 -14.86 -2.86
CA GLY A 30 -10.81 -13.93 -2.91
C GLY A 30 -10.55 -12.60 -2.22
N TRP A 31 -9.61 -12.56 -1.27
CA TRP A 31 -9.22 -11.37 -0.53
C TRP A 31 -7.82 -10.86 -0.90
N SER A 32 -7.14 -11.53 -1.81
CA SER A 32 -5.80 -11.11 -2.25
C SER A 32 -5.81 -9.67 -2.76
N GLY A 33 -4.87 -8.87 -2.29
CA GLY A 33 -4.83 -7.43 -2.54
C GLY A 33 -5.58 -6.57 -1.52
N PHE A 34 -6.41 -7.12 -0.63
CA PHE A 34 -7.03 -6.38 0.48
C PHE A 34 -5.97 -6.09 1.55
N SER A 35 -5.41 -4.89 1.51
CA SER A 35 -4.25 -4.52 2.32
C SER A 35 -4.24 -3.00 2.60
N PRO A 36 -3.72 -2.55 3.76
CA PRO A 36 -3.56 -1.13 4.07
C PRO A 36 -2.39 -0.46 3.35
N VAL A 37 -1.56 -1.20 2.61
CA VAL A 37 -0.25 -0.72 2.14
C VAL A 37 -0.37 0.50 1.22
N ILE A 38 -1.33 0.50 0.28
CA ILE A 38 -1.58 1.65 -0.61
C ILE A 38 -2.12 2.84 0.20
N ALA A 39 -2.99 2.60 1.19
CA ALA A 39 -3.48 3.64 2.09
C ALA A 39 -2.35 4.26 2.91
N ILE A 40 -1.41 3.44 3.42
CA ILE A 40 -0.22 3.90 4.14
C ILE A 40 0.65 4.79 3.24
N ALA A 41 0.89 4.37 2.00
CA ALA A 41 1.70 5.13 1.04
C ALA A 41 1.06 6.48 0.68
N LEU A 42 -0.24 6.48 0.39
CA LEU A 42 -1.01 7.69 0.10
C LEU A 42 -1.02 8.65 1.31
N PHE A 43 -1.32 8.13 2.50
CA PHE A 43 -1.29 8.87 3.77
C PHE A 43 0.09 9.48 4.00
N SER A 44 1.15 8.71 3.80
CA SER A 44 2.51 9.14 4.03
C SER A 44 2.87 10.36 3.17
N GLY A 45 2.57 10.33 1.88
CA GLY A 45 2.75 11.47 0.99
C GLY A 45 1.90 12.68 1.35
N PHE A 46 0.64 12.45 1.79
CA PHE A 46 -0.29 13.51 2.11
C PHE A 46 0.05 14.24 3.42
N ILE A 47 0.52 13.53 4.45
CA ILE A 47 0.74 14.06 5.81
C ILE A 47 2.20 14.44 6.06
N ILE A 48 3.16 13.58 5.68
CA ILE A 48 4.56 13.76 6.07
C ILE A 48 5.20 14.91 5.30
N THR A 49 5.84 15.84 6.05
CA THR A 49 6.42 17.06 5.47
C THR A 49 7.74 16.82 4.78
N GLN A 50 8.58 15.95 5.32
CA GLN A 50 9.89 15.61 4.75
C GLN A 50 9.70 14.58 3.63
N LYS A 51 10.11 14.93 2.40
CA LYS A 51 9.95 14.08 1.22
C LYS A 51 10.58 12.70 1.42
N ASP A 52 11.82 12.63 1.87
CA ASP A 52 12.55 11.37 2.05
C ASP A 52 11.82 10.44 3.04
N THR A 53 11.34 10.99 4.14
CA THR A 53 10.56 10.23 5.14
C THR A 53 9.22 9.77 4.57
N SER A 54 8.58 10.57 3.70
CA SER A 54 7.31 10.18 3.05
C SER A 54 7.46 8.93 2.18
N PHE A 55 8.60 8.77 1.51
CA PHE A 55 8.88 7.58 0.69
C PHE A 55 9.39 6.41 1.54
N LEU A 56 10.26 6.68 2.51
CA LEU A 56 10.86 5.65 3.34
C LEU A 56 9.80 4.95 4.24
N PHE A 57 8.85 5.70 4.75
CA PHE A 57 7.87 5.22 5.72
C PHE A 57 7.00 4.06 5.20
N PRO A 58 6.33 4.15 4.02
CA PRO A 58 5.55 3.03 3.48
C PRO A 58 6.44 1.84 3.07
N LEU A 59 7.66 2.11 2.58
CA LEU A 59 8.60 1.04 2.23
C LEU A 59 9.04 0.24 3.46
N LEU A 60 9.33 0.91 4.58
CA LEU A 60 9.67 0.25 5.84
C LEU A 60 8.50 -0.56 6.38
N ALA A 61 7.28 0.01 6.38
CA ALA A 61 6.10 -0.71 6.84
C ALA A 61 5.86 -1.98 6.02
N LEU A 62 5.99 -1.89 4.69
CA LEU A 62 5.87 -3.03 3.79
C LEU A 62 6.99 -4.05 4.03
N PHE A 63 8.24 -3.60 4.06
CA PHE A 63 9.40 -4.47 4.24
C PHE A 63 9.34 -5.23 5.57
N ILE A 64 9.04 -4.56 6.68
CA ILE A 64 8.93 -5.21 7.99
C ILE A 64 7.78 -6.24 7.99
N SER A 65 6.66 -5.93 7.34
CA SER A 65 5.57 -6.89 7.20
C SER A 65 5.98 -8.11 6.35
N ASP A 66 6.81 -7.93 5.32
CA ASP A 66 7.33 -9.03 4.50
C ASP A 66 8.32 -9.89 5.28
N VAL A 67 9.20 -9.27 6.09
CA VAL A 67 10.08 -10.00 7.02
C VAL A 67 9.27 -10.84 8.00
N ALA A 68 8.20 -10.30 8.58
CA ALA A 68 7.35 -11.04 9.51
C ALA A 68 6.71 -12.27 8.83
N ILE A 69 6.17 -12.11 7.62
CA ILE A 69 5.62 -13.24 6.85
C ILE A 69 6.71 -14.26 6.48
N GLN A 70 7.91 -13.79 6.10
CA GLN A 70 9.03 -14.68 5.81
C GLN A 70 9.44 -15.53 7.01
N LEU A 71 9.47 -14.94 8.21
CA LEU A 71 9.76 -15.67 9.43
C LEU A 71 8.70 -16.75 9.72
N LEU A 72 7.43 -16.44 9.54
CA LEU A 72 6.34 -17.42 9.68
C LEU A 72 6.44 -18.54 8.64
N TYR A 73 6.77 -18.21 7.39
CA TYR A 73 6.97 -19.18 6.32
C TYR A 73 8.13 -20.13 6.64
N ASN A 74 9.26 -19.62 7.10
CA ASN A 74 10.43 -20.42 7.45
C ASN A 74 10.14 -21.41 8.60
N GLN A 75 9.16 -21.11 9.45
CA GLN A 75 8.70 -21.98 10.54
C GLN A 75 7.57 -22.93 10.11
N GLY A 76 7.16 -22.94 8.85
CA GLY A 76 6.03 -23.74 8.36
C GLY A 76 4.66 -23.26 8.81
N LEU A 77 4.57 -22.04 9.39
CA LEU A 77 3.33 -21.44 9.90
C LEU A 77 2.57 -20.61 8.86
N PHE A 78 3.14 -20.45 7.66
CA PHE A 78 2.52 -19.66 6.60
C PHE A 78 2.75 -20.32 5.22
N PRO A 79 1.77 -20.29 4.30
CA PRO A 79 1.81 -21.09 3.07
C PRO A 79 2.74 -20.54 1.97
N TYR A 80 3.17 -19.28 2.05
CA TYR A 80 4.07 -18.68 1.04
C TYR A 80 5.10 -17.75 1.69
N ALA A 81 6.21 -17.56 0.97
CA ALA A 81 7.32 -16.71 1.40
C ALA A 81 6.93 -15.23 1.43
N GLY A 82 7.50 -14.49 2.38
CA GLY A 82 7.35 -13.03 2.46
C GLY A 82 8.08 -12.31 1.33
N PHE A 83 9.17 -12.93 0.80
CA PHE A 83 9.95 -12.40 -0.31
C PHE A 83 9.87 -13.31 -1.53
N TYR A 84 9.72 -12.72 -2.72
CA TYR A 84 9.64 -13.40 -4.00
C TYR A 84 10.36 -12.61 -5.11
N ASP A 85 10.69 -13.29 -6.19
CA ASP A 85 11.40 -12.69 -7.31
C ASP A 85 10.61 -11.54 -7.94
N GLY A 86 11.28 -10.42 -8.18
CA GLY A 86 10.68 -9.24 -8.78
C GLY A 86 9.81 -8.38 -7.84
N GLN A 87 9.71 -8.72 -6.55
CA GLN A 87 8.94 -7.95 -5.56
C GLN A 87 9.32 -6.47 -5.49
N TRP A 88 10.58 -6.13 -5.75
CA TRP A 88 11.06 -4.75 -5.79
C TRP A 88 10.29 -3.87 -6.79
N LYS A 89 9.75 -4.45 -7.87
CA LYS A 89 8.89 -3.75 -8.84
C LYS A 89 7.62 -3.26 -8.16
N ASN A 90 7.00 -4.10 -7.33
CA ASN A 90 5.80 -3.71 -6.57
C ASN A 90 6.11 -2.64 -5.53
N TYR A 91 7.29 -2.67 -4.91
CA TYR A 91 7.75 -1.61 -4.01
C TYR A 91 7.91 -0.28 -4.77
N ALA A 92 8.53 -0.31 -5.95
CA ALA A 92 8.67 0.88 -6.79
C ALA A 92 7.31 1.44 -7.25
N ILE A 93 6.39 0.57 -7.68
CA ILE A 93 5.03 0.99 -8.09
C ILE A 93 4.25 1.56 -6.88
N LEU A 94 4.42 1.00 -5.68
CA LEU A 94 3.78 1.52 -4.46
C LEU A 94 4.13 2.99 -4.21
N LEU A 95 5.35 3.43 -4.54
CA LEU A 95 5.76 4.82 -4.37
C LEU A 95 4.94 5.81 -5.20
N THR A 96 4.26 5.35 -6.27
CA THR A 96 3.31 6.20 -7.02
C THR A 96 2.15 6.67 -6.16
N ALA A 97 1.69 5.84 -5.20
CA ALA A 97 0.68 6.24 -4.23
C ALA A 97 1.19 7.36 -3.30
N THR A 98 2.47 7.30 -2.90
CA THR A 98 3.11 8.39 -2.14
C THR A 98 3.20 9.67 -2.96
N LEU A 99 3.55 9.57 -4.25
CA LEU A 99 3.57 10.73 -5.15
C LEU A 99 2.19 11.37 -5.29
N ILE A 100 1.13 10.57 -5.42
CA ILE A 100 -0.25 11.07 -5.44
C ILE A 100 -0.56 11.79 -4.12
N GLY A 101 -0.18 11.21 -2.97
CA GLY A 101 -0.33 11.85 -1.67
C GLY A 101 0.39 13.21 -1.59
N LEU A 102 1.62 13.29 -2.06
CA LEU A 102 2.40 14.55 -2.11
C LEU A 102 1.74 15.60 -3.02
N ALA A 103 1.22 15.20 -4.18
CA ALA A 103 0.52 16.10 -5.10
C ALA A 103 -0.80 16.65 -4.51
N LEU A 104 -1.40 15.92 -3.58
CA LEU A 104 -2.65 16.30 -2.89
C LEU A 104 -2.42 17.01 -1.56
N LYS A 105 -1.16 17.14 -1.12
CA LYS A 105 -0.80 17.73 0.16
C LYS A 105 -1.32 19.16 0.29
N GLY A 106 -1.85 19.50 1.47
CA GLY A 106 -2.44 20.81 1.74
C GLY A 106 -3.82 21.03 1.11
N ARG A 107 -4.41 20.00 0.49
CA ARG A 107 -5.76 20.04 -0.08
C ARG A 107 -6.79 19.44 0.87
N SER A 108 -8.06 19.47 0.46
CA SER A 108 -9.20 19.04 1.27
C SER A 108 -9.34 17.52 1.41
N TYR A 109 -10.19 17.07 2.34
CA TYR A 109 -10.58 15.64 2.43
C TYR A 109 -11.19 15.08 1.13
N ARG A 110 -11.84 15.95 0.31
CA ARG A 110 -12.33 15.56 -1.03
C ARG A 110 -11.18 15.14 -1.94
N SER A 111 -10.07 15.88 -1.93
CA SER A 111 -8.88 15.52 -2.73
C SER A 111 -8.27 14.22 -2.22
N LEU A 112 -8.23 13.99 -0.92
CA LEU A 112 -7.74 12.73 -0.36
C LEU A 112 -8.62 11.54 -0.74
N PHE A 113 -9.94 11.72 -0.79
CA PHE A 113 -10.85 10.69 -1.30
C PHE A 113 -10.60 10.38 -2.79
N ILE A 114 -10.37 11.40 -3.61
CA ILE A 114 -9.94 11.21 -5.02
C ILE A 114 -8.63 10.42 -5.07
N GLY A 115 -7.67 10.76 -4.21
CA GLY A 115 -6.41 10.01 -4.06
C GLY A 115 -6.62 8.56 -3.65
N ALA A 116 -7.60 8.29 -2.78
CA ALA A 116 -7.93 6.93 -2.33
C ALA A 116 -8.49 6.04 -3.44
N VAL A 117 -9.04 6.63 -4.51
CA VAL A 117 -9.43 5.92 -5.73
C VAL A 117 -8.29 5.90 -6.73
N ALA A 118 -7.61 7.02 -6.93
CA ALA A 118 -6.56 7.17 -7.94
C ALA A 118 -5.33 6.27 -7.62
N ALA A 119 -4.90 6.19 -6.35
CA ALA A 119 -3.71 5.45 -5.98
C ALA A 119 -3.81 3.94 -6.28
N PRO A 120 -4.86 3.20 -5.85
CA PRO A 120 -5.01 1.80 -6.22
C PRO A 120 -5.26 1.61 -7.73
N THR A 121 -5.87 2.58 -8.42
CA THR A 121 -6.06 2.53 -9.88
C THR A 121 -4.71 2.61 -10.60
N VAL A 122 -3.87 3.57 -10.25
CA VAL A 122 -2.52 3.71 -10.83
C VAL A 122 -1.68 2.48 -10.51
N PHE A 123 -1.73 1.99 -9.26
CA PHE A 123 -1.04 0.77 -8.86
C PHE A 123 -1.48 -0.42 -9.72
N PHE A 124 -2.78 -0.62 -9.88
CA PHE A 124 -3.35 -1.68 -10.73
C PHE A 124 -2.88 -1.60 -12.18
N LEU A 125 -2.93 -0.40 -12.77
CA LEU A 125 -2.54 -0.21 -14.16
C LEU A 125 -1.04 -0.53 -14.36
N LEU A 126 -0.17 -0.01 -13.50
CA LEU A 126 1.27 -0.20 -13.62
C LEU A 126 1.70 -1.64 -13.29
N SER A 127 1.14 -2.26 -12.25
CA SER A 127 1.49 -3.63 -11.87
C SER A 127 1.08 -4.64 -12.95
N ASN A 128 -0.15 -4.56 -13.47
CA ASN A 128 -0.61 -5.47 -14.53
C ASN A 128 0.09 -5.20 -15.86
N PHE A 129 0.41 -3.95 -16.19
CA PHE A 129 1.28 -3.65 -17.32
C PHE A 129 2.65 -4.33 -17.16
N GLY A 130 3.23 -4.28 -15.96
CA GLY A 130 4.48 -4.97 -15.64
C GLY A 130 4.38 -6.50 -15.78
N VAL A 131 3.28 -7.11 -15.35
CA VAL A 131 3.00 -8.55 -15.55
C VAL A 131 2.91 -8.88 -17.04
N TRP A 132 2.13 -8.11 -17.81
CA TRP A 132 2.02 -8.29 -19.25
C TRP A 132 3.37 -8.17 -19.94
N MET A 133 4.19 -7.18 -19.56
CA MET A 133 5.52 -6.98 -20.13
C MET A 133 6.50 -8.10 -19.79
N SER A 134 6.52 -8.58 -18.56
CA SER A 134 7.51 -9.57 -18.11
C SER A 134 7.25 -10.98 -18.67
N GLY A 135 6.01 -11.39 -18.77
CA GLY A 135 5.63 -12.74 -19.21
C GLY A 135 6.13 -13.87 -18.30
N VAL A 136 6.51 -13.56 -17.06
CA VAL A 136 7.18 -14.52 -16.16
C VAL A 136 6.20 -15.53 -15.56
N GLU A 137 5.04 -15.06 -15.10
CA GLU A 137 4.05 -15.94 -14.43
C GLU A 137 2.98 -16.46 -15.39
N VAL A 138 2.50 -15.58 -16.26
CA VAL A 138 1.48 -15.89 -17.28
C VAL A 138 1.91 -15.28 -18.61
N THR A 139 1.97 -16.11 -19.64
CA THR A 139 2.32 -15.64 -20.99
C THR A 139 1.09 -15.09 -21.68
N TYR A 140 0.98 -13.77 -21.73
CA TYR A 140 -0.01 -13.06 -22.55
C TYR A 140 0.60 -12.71 -23.91
N THR A 141 -0.23 -12.70 -24.95
CA THR A 141 0.19 -12.18 -26.27
C THR A 141 0.64 -10.71 -26.15
N LYS A 142 1.69 -10.33 -26.89
CA LYS A 142 2.27 -8.97 -26.84
C LYS A 142 1.54 -8.00 -27.75
N ASP A 143 0.22 -8.01 -27.67
CA ASP A 143 -0.72 -7.16 -28.39
C ASP A 143 -1.76 -6.55 -27.46
N LEU A 144 -2.63 -5.71 -27.97
CA LEU A 144 -3.68 -5.06 -27.20
C LEU A 144 -4.66 -6.08 -26.58
N SER A 145 -4.92 -7.19 -27.26
CA SER A 145 -5.80 -8.25 -26.77
C SER A 145 -5.23 -8.91 -25.51
N GLY A 146 -3.94 -9.29 -25.55
CA GLY A 146 -3.25 -9.84 -24.38
C GLY A 146 -3.15 -8.87 -23.21
N LEU A 147 -2.92 -7.59 -23.49
CA LEU A 147 -2.93 -6.55 -22.45
C LEU A 147 -4.30 -6.42 -21.79
N MET A 148 -5.38 -6.39 -22.58
CA MET A 148 -6.75 -6.32 -22.05
C MET A 148 -7.11 -7.57 -21.25
N LEU A 149 -6.66 -8.75 -21.69
CA LEU A 149 -6.85 -10.00 -20.94
C LEU A 149 -6.12 -9.97 -19.59
N CYS A 150 -4.90 -9.45 -19.57
CA CYS A 150 -4.13 -9.26 -18.32
C CYS A 150 -4.86 -8.34 -17.33
N TYR A 151 -5.35 -7.18 -17.81
CA TYR A 151 -6.15 -6.29 -16.97
C TYR A 151 -7.43 -6.94 -16.48
N LYS A 152 -8.15 -7.66 -17.34
CA LYS A 152 -9.38 -8.37 -16.94
C LYS A 152 -9.10 -9.39 -15.84
N ALA A 153 -8.01 -10.15 -15.94
CA ALA A 153 -7.60 -11.10 -14.91
C ALA A 153 -7.21 -10.42 -13.59
N GLY A 154 -6.69 -9.20 -13.64
CA GLY A 154 -6.31 -8.40 -12.48
C GLY A 154 -7.46 -7.71 -11.75
N LEU A 155 -8.67 -7.60 -12.34
CA LEU A 155 -9.80 -6.86 -11.75
C LEU A 155 -10.20 -7.29 -10.34
N PRO A 156 -10.22 -8.58 -9.96
CA PRO A 156 -10.52 -9.00 -8.59
C PRO A 156 -9.54 -8.40 -7.57
N PHE A 157 -8.25 -8.37 -7.90
CA PHE A 157 -7.21 -7.78 -7.05
C PHE A 157 -7.36 -6.26 -6.94
N TYR A 158 -7.71 -5.60 -8.04
CA TYR A 158 -8.01 -4.16 -8.04
C TYR A 158 -9.18 -3.82 -7.13
N LYS A 159 -10.29 -4.56 -7.22
CA LYS A 159 -11.45 -4.40 -6.34
C LYS A 159 -11.04 -4.48 -4.86
N ASN A 160 -10.23 -5.48 -4.50
CA ASN A 160 -9.78 -5.67 -3.13
C ASN A 160 -8.82 -4.55 -2.67
N ALA A 161 -7.88 -4.13 -3.54
CA ALA A 161 -6.96 -3.03 -3.25
C ALA A 161 -7.70 -1.70 -3.07
N LEU A 162 -8.70 -1.42 -3.91
CA LEU A 162 -9.55 -0.23 -3.80
C LEU A 162 -10.35 -0.26 -2.50
N THR A 163 -11.02 -1.37 -2.21
CA THR A 163 -11.79 -1.54 -0.97
C THR A 163 -10.89 -1.42 0.26
N GLY A 164 -9.72 -2.07 0.25
CA GLY A 164 -8.74 -1.95 1.33
C GLY A 164 -8.28 -0.51 1.53
N THR A 165 -7.98 0.22 0.46
CA THR A 165 -7.59 1.62 0.56
C THR A 165 -8.70 2.49 1.16
N LEU A 166 -9.94 2.32 0.71
CA LEU A 166 -11.09 3.08 1.21
C LEU A 166 -11.42 2.77 2.68
N VAL A 167 -11.20 1.54 3.13
CA VAL A 167 -11.44 1.11 4.52
C VAL A 167 -10.29 1.58 5.43
N PHE A 168 -9.04 1.34 5.04
CA PHE A 168 -7.91 1.57 5.93
C PHE A 168 -7.47 3.04 6.00
N LEU A 169 -7.67 3.83 4.94
CA LEU A 169 -7.27 5.24 4.98
C LEU A 169 -7.97 6.04 6.08
N PRO A 170 -9.30 5.95 6.29
CA PRO A 170 -9.97 6.57 7.43
C PRO A 170 -9.47 6.06 8.78
N VAL A 171 -9.21 4.77 8.92
CA VAL A 171 -8.69 4.17 10.16
C VAL A 171 -7.31 4.74 10.49
N ILE A 172 -6.41 4.82 9.50
CA ILE A 172 -5.08 5.39 9.64
C ILE A 172 -5.15 6.87 10.02
N LEU A 173 -6.00 7.65 9.34
CA LEU A 173 -6.21 9.07 9.64
C LEU A 173 -6.76 9.30 11.05
N PHE A 174 -7.76 8.52 11.45
CA PHE A 174 -8.34 8.61 12.79
C PHE A 174 -7.29 8.29 13.86
N THR A 175 -6.55 7.20 13.70
CA THR A 175 -5.48 6.81 14.64
C THR A 175 -4.38 7.86 14.71
N TYR A 176 -3.95 8.40 13.59
CA TYR A 176 -2.97 9.46 13.53
C TYR A 176 -3.46 10.72 14.27
N ASN A 177 -4.66 11.18 13.97
CA ASN A 177 -5.25 12.35 14.61
C ASN A 177 -5.44 12.15 16.12
N TYR A 178 -5.84 10.95 16.55
CA TYR A 178 -5.97 10.61 17.96
C TYR A 178 -4.63 10.69 18.69
N LEU A 179 -3.57 10.14 18.12
CA LEU A 179 -2.24 10.15 18.72
C LEU A 179 -1.56 11.52 18.67
N THR A 180 -1.95 12.40 17.74
CA THR A 180 -1.35 13.73 17.56
C THR A 180 -2.19 14.89 18.13
N ARG A 181 -3.23 14.60 18.90
CA ARG A 181 -4.32 15.48 19.40
C ARG A 181 -3.91 16.88 19.91
N ASN A 182 -2.65 17.13 20.23
CA ASN A 182 -2.18 18.42 20.75
C ASN A 182 -1.41 19.29 19.72
N LYS A 183 -1.32 18.83 18.46
CA LYS A 183 -0.76 19.61 17.34
C LYS A 183 -1.54 19.20 16.09
N PRO A 184 -2.54 20.00 15.66
CA PRO A 184 -3.25 19.73 14.42
C PRO A 184 -2.27 19.82 13.25
N VAL A 185 -1.81 18.69 12.75
CA VAL A 185 -0.96 18.60 11.54
C VAL A 185 -1.79 18.68 10.29
N LEU A 186 -3.11 18.59 10.43
CA LEU A 186 -4.10 18.85 9.40
C LEU A 186 -4.78 20.20 9.66
N THR A 187 -4.11 21.28 9.37
CA THR A 187 -4.79 22.50 8.97
C THR A 187 -5.19 22.31 7.49
N ILE A 188 -6.34 21.68 7.29
CA ILE A 188 -7.01 21.71 6.01
C ILE A 188 -7.84 22.99 6.04
N ALA A 189 -7.32 24.03 5.41
CA ALA A 189 -8.11 25.22 5.08
C ALA A 189 -9.13 24.90 3.99
#